data_b2bc046153c892c6a9a366958934c1ec
#
_entry.id   b2bc046153c892c6a9a366958934c1ec
#
_cell.length_a   1.000
_cell.length_b   1.000
_cell.length_c   1.000
_cell.angle_alpha   90.00
_cell.angle_beta   90.00
_cell.angle_gamma   90.00
#
_symmetry.space_group_name_H-M   'P 1'
#
loop_
_entity.id
_entity.type
_entity.pdbx_description
1 polymer ?
#
loop_
_entity_poly.entity_id
_entity_poly.type
_entity_poly.pdbx_seq_one_letter_code
_entity_poly.pdbx_strand_id
1 'polypeptide(L)'
;MSKFPENFVWGVSTSSYQIEGAVNTDGRGPTIWDTFCEVAGNIVDQTNGAVACDHYHRYPEDIGLMMELGAKAYRFSTAWSRIQPEGFGAVNQAGIDFYKSLIDFLLKNNIEPWLCLNHWDLPQGLENLGGWRNRETAFRFAEYAEIMAQFFGDSVPNFITHNEPNVVALLGHGWGWHAPGLQDAEAVMSTTHHLNLAHGLAVSAIHKTVPDANIGTVIAMQPVVDWNRDSEGSARLDALYNRAFTDPVLLGTYPELLREELAPFVNNGDLETIQQPLDFFGLNHYTTMRARSAPGTAVGVEILPPPREIPQTIKGWEINPAMLHQQLLEFKNRYGNPPIYITENGCASPDVLDAEGRVSDPDRADYFRDYLSAASLAIEDGVNLKGYFAWSLLDNFEWAEGYTQRFGIVYLDYPTQKRIPKDSFYFLKNIYQNNEI
;
A
#
# COMPACT_ATOMS: atom_id res chain seq x y z
N MET A 1 -27.41 -0.94 13.30
CA MET A 1 -26.06 -0.55 13.73
C MET A 1 -25.27 -1.82 13.99
N SER A 2 -24.23 -2.06 13.22
CA SER A 2 -23.37 -3.23 13.37
C SER A 2 -22.16 -2.84 14.24
N LYS A 3 -21.89 -3.64 15.27
CA LYS A 3 -20.71 -3.45 16.15
C LYS A 3 -19.55 -4.27 15.65
N PHE A 4 -18.36 -3.67 15.66
CA PHE A 4 -17.12 -4.38 15.43
C PHE A 4 -16.62 -5.07 16.69
N PRO A 5 -15.74 -6.09 16.60
CA PRO A 5 -15.12 -6.71 17.75
C PRO A 5 -14.48 -5.68 18.68
N GLU A 6 -14.46 -5.94 19.99
CA GLU A 6 -13.94 -4.99 21.01
C GLU A 6 -12.48 -4.59 20.74
N ASN A 7 -11.67 -5.53 20.23
CA ASN A 7 -10.26 -5.33 19.91
C ASN A 7 -10.02 -5.01 18.43
N PHE A 8 -11.03 -4.48 17.72
CA PHE A 8 -10.88 -4.09 16.33
C PHE A 8 -9.99 -2.85 16.20
N VAL A 9 -8.97 -2.94 15.35
CA VAL A 9 -7.99 -1.85 15.20
C VAL A 9 -8.50 -0.82 14.19
N TRP A 10 -8.71 0.40 14.66
CA TRP A 10 -9.05 1.55 13.83
C TRP A 10 -7.81 2.39 13.57
N GLY A 11 -7.43 2.56 12.31
CA GLY A 11 -6.24 3.28 11.92
C GLY A 11 -6.41 4.16 10.68
N VAL A 12 -5.34 4.84 10.34
CA VAL A 12 -5.17 5.57 9.07
C VAL A 12 -3.85 5.20 8.44
N SER A 13 -3.77 5.33 7.11
CA SER A 13 -2.57 5.00 6.35
C SER A 13 -2.05 6.19 5.56
N THR A 14 -0.73 6.21 5.35
CA THR A 14 -0.02 7.11 4.43
C THR A 14 1.24 6.41 3.90
N SER A 15 1.94 7.03 2.95
CA SER A 15 3.27 6.57 2.51
C SER A 15 4.28 7.69 2.45
N SER A 16 5.56 7.34 2.61
CA SER A 16 6.68 8.29 2.71
C SER A 16 6.75 9.27 1.53
N TYR A 17 6.83 8.77 0.31
CA TYR A 17 6.98 9.61 -0.87
C TYR A 17 5.78 10.55 -1.08
N GLN A 18 4.57 10.07 -0.75
CA GLN A 18 3.33 10.80 -0.96
C GLN A 18 3.12 11.96 0.01
N ILE A 19 3.70 11.92 1.21
CA ILE A 19 3.42 12.95 2.22
C ILE A 19 4.64 13.67 2.79
N GLU A 20 5.83 13.03 2.84
CA GLU A 20 6.96 13.57 3.61
C GLU A 20 7.50 14.87 3.04
N GLY A 21 7.69 14.95 1.72
CA GLY A 21 8.48 16.02 1.13
C GLY A 21 9.96 15.96 1.53
N ALA A 22 10.58 17.14 1.69
CA ALA A 22 11.97 17.27 2.17
C ALA A 22 12.97 16.34 1.43
N VAL A 23 12.81 16.20 0.11
CA VAL A 23 13.55 15.21 -0.71
C VAL A 23 15.06 15.46 -0.76
N ASN A 24 15.52 16.68 -0.48
CA ASN A 24 16.93 17.06 -0.45
C ASN A 24 17.45 17.33 0.97
N THR A 25 16.72 16.88 2.01
CA THR A 25 17.04 17.19 3.41
C THR A 25 17.72 16.00 4.09
N ASP A 26 18.68 16.30 4.96
CA ASP A 26 19.31 15.34 5.89
C ASP A 26 19.91 14.11 5.21
N GLY A 27 20.46 14.29 4.01
CA GLY A 27 21.19 13.26 3.29
C GLY A 27 20.32 12.18 2.64
N ARG A 28 19.00 12.41 2.46
CA ARG A 28 18.14 11.51 1.68
C ARG A 28 18.69 11.38 0.26
N GLY A 29 18.82 10.14 -0.23
CA GLY A 29 19.11 9.86 -1.63
C GLY A 29 17.89 9.94 -2.53
N PRO A 30 18.08 10.08 -3.86
CA PRO A 30 16.97 10.04 -4.81
C PRO A 30 16.34 8.64 -4.87
N THR A 31 15.05 8.61 -5.23
CA THR A 31 14.28 7.39 -5.50
C THR A 31 13.89 7.31 -6.97
N ILE A 32 13.42 6.15 -7.41
CA ILE A 32 12.88 5.98 -8.76
C ILE A 32 11.72 6.91 -9.06
N TRP A 33 10.95 7.35 -8.04
CA TRP A 33 9.86 8.30 -8.21
C TRP A 33 10.35 9.74 -8.42
N ASP A 34 11.45 10.14 -7.75
CA ASP A 34 12.06 11.44 -8.03
C ASP A 34 12.46 11.53 -9.51
N THR A 35 13.15 10.52 -10.02
CA THR A 35 13.57 10.44 -11.43
C THR A 35 12.38 10.31 -12.40
N PHE A 36 11.37 9.51 -12.04
CA PHE A 36 10.19 9.31 -12.88
C PHE A 36 9.38 10.61 -13.08
N CYS A 37 9.28 11.42 -12.03
CA CYS A 37 8.61 12.72 -12.07
C CYS A 37 9.32 13.76 -12.95
N GLU A 38 10.62 13.59 -13.22
CA GLU A 38 11.37 14.51 -14.10
C GLU A 38 11.05 14.31 -15.58
N VAL A 39 10.47 13.17 -15.94
CA VAL A 39 10.13 12.84 -17.33
C VAL A 39 8.76 13.44 -17.69
N ALA A 40 8.74 14.33 -18.65
CA ALA A 40 7.51 14.99 -19.11
C ALA A 40 6.46 13.96 -19.58
N GLY A 41 5.25 14.08 -19.07
CA GLY A 41 4.11 13.20 -19.38
C GLY A 41 3.95 12.00 -18.48
N ASN A 42 4.89 11.71 -17.58
CA ASN A 42 4.73 10.62 -16.60
C ASN A 42 3.75 10.98 -15.48
N ILE A 43 3.67 12.25 -15.10
CA ILE A 43 2.75 12.76 -14.08
C ILE A 43 1.72 13.68 -14.76
N VAL A 44 0.43 13.44 -14.50
CA VAL A 44 -0.70 14.11 -15.16
C VAL A 44 -0.62 15.64 -15.05
N ASP A 45 -0.28 16.16 -13.88
CA ASP A 45 -0.16 17.60 -13.60
C ASP A 45 1.29 18.11 -13.59
N GLN A 46 2.26 17.27 -13.96
CA GLN A 46 3.69 17.56 -14.01
C GLN A 46 4.28 18.00 -12.64
N THR A 47 3.68 17.55 -11.56
CA THR A 47 4.16 17.77 -10.18
C THR A 47 5.06 16.63 -9.70
N ASN A 48 5.52 16.73 -8.46
CA ASN A 48 6.36 15.70 -7.80
C ASN A 48 6.14 15.70 -6.28
N GLY A 49 6.77 14.76 -5.60
CA GLY A 49 6.71 14.62 -4.13
C GLY A 49 7.67 15.52 -3.34
N ALA A 50 8.32 16.53 -3.96
CA ALA A 50 9.40 17.27 -3.30
C ALA A 50 8.97 18.05 -2.04
N VAL A 51 7.74 18.55 -2.04
CA VAL A 51 7.10 19.20 -0.87
C VAL A 51 6.02 18.30 -0.29
N ALA A 52 5.20 17.70 -1.14
CA ALA A 52 4.07 16.85 -0.79
C ALA A 52 3.17 17.50 0.28
N CYS A 53 3.06 16.87 1.44
CA CYS A 53 2.34 17.39 2.60
C CYS A 53 3.28 18.03 3.64
N ASP A 54 4.57 18.14 3.34
CA ASP A 54 5.59 18.62 4.29
C ASP A 54 5.53 17.89 5.65
N HIS A 55 5.12 16.61 5.62
CA HIS A 55 4.99 15.79 6.84
C HIS A 55 6.31 15.67 7.60
N TYR A 56 7.44 15.67 6.89
CA TYR A 56 8.77 15.64 7.48
C TYR A 56 8.95 16.69 8.59
N HIS A 57 8.43 17.91 8.37
CA HIS A 57 8.51 19.00 9.36
C HIS A 57 7.25 19.11 10.22
N ARG A 58 6.11 18.61 9.75
CA ARG A 58 4.77 18.86 10.32
C ARG A 58 4.09 17.62 10.91
N TYR A 59 4.81 16.49 11.06
CA TYR A 59 4.23 15.27 11.64
C TYR A 59 3.53 15.48 13.01
N PRO A 60 3.95 16.41 13.89
CA PRO A 60 3.22 16.62 15.14
C PRO A 60 1.81 17.16 14.93
N GLU A 61 1.59 18.01 13.90
CA GLU A 61 0.26 18.51 13.52
C GLU A 61 -0.60 17.37 12.97
N ASP A 62 -0.03 16.54 12.09
CA ASP A 62 -0.73 15.42 11.48
C ASP A 62 -1.11 14.33 12.51
N ILE A 63 -0.23 14.05 13.48
CA ILE A 63 -0.53 13.15 14.61
C ILE A 63 -1.61 13.76 15.51
N GLY A 64 -1.64 15.08 15.70
CA GLY A 64 -2.73 15.76 16.39
C GLY A 64 -4.10 15.49 15.75
N LEU A 65 -4.17 15.44 14.41
CA LEU A 65 -5.40 15.08 13.70
C LEU A 65 -5.76 13.59 13.89
N MET A 66 -4.78 12.70 13.93
CA MET A 66 -5.03 11.27 14.24
C MET A 66 -5.61 11.09 15.64
N MET A 67 -5.10 11.85 16.62
CA MET A 67 -5.65 11.86 17.98
C MET A 67 -7.09 12.37 18.01
N GLU A 68 -7.38 13.46 17.28
CA GLU A 68 -8.72 14.00 17.14
C GLU A 68 -9.67 13.00 16.49
N LEU A 69 -9.24 12.29 15.46
CA LEU A 69 -9.99 11.23 14.80
C LEU A 69 -10.32 10.08 15.76
N GLY A 70 -9.46 9.81 16.74
CA GLY A 70 -9.55 8.67 17.63
C GLY A 70 -8.85 7.42 17.08
N ALA A 71 -7.95 7.59 16.09
CA ALA A 71 -7.17 6.51 15.54
C ALA A 71 -6.29 5.85 16.62
N LYS A 72 -6.26 4.51 16.64
CA LYS A 72 -5.44 3.72 17.56
C LYS A 72 -4.14 3.24 16.94
N ALA A 73 -4.08 3.23 15.62
CA ALA A 73 -2.93 2.81 14.86
C ALA A 73 -2.65 3.75 13.68
N TYR A 74 -1.40 3.91 13.36
CA TYR A 74 -0.95 4.64 12.18
C TYR A 74 -0.03 3.76 11.35
N ARG A 75 -0.48 3.43 10.13
CA ARG A 75 0.32 2.72 9.14
C ARG A 75 1.02 3.72 8.25
N PHE A 76 2.33 3.70 8.24
CA PHE A 76 3.16 4.58 7.42
C PHE A 76 4.36 3.81 6.85
N SER A 77 4.88 4.26 5.74
CA SER A 77 6.13 3.70 5.20
C SER A 77 7.33 4.56 5.56
N THR A 78 8.49 3.92 5.58
CA THR A 78 9.77 4.61 5.67
C THR A 78 10.41 4.71 4.29
N ALA A 79 11.00 5.86 3.98
CA ALA A 79 11.79 6.03 2.77
C ALA A 79 13.15 5.33 2.95
N TRP A 80 13.35 4.20 2.25
CA TRP A 80 14.63 3.47 2.29
C TRP A 80 15.80 4.40 1.97
N SER A 81 15.64 5.33 1.03
CA SER A 81 16.67 6.31 0.66
C SER A 81 16.98 7.36 1.74
N ARG A 82 16.16 7.50 2.81
CA ARG A 82 16.55 8.28 4.00
C ARG A 82 17.48 7.50 4.92
N ILE A 83 17.33 6.19 4.96
CA ILE A 83 18.11 5.30 5.83
C ILE A 83 19.43 4.90 5.16
N GLN A 84 19.36 4.50 3.90
CA GLN A 84 20.51 4.19 3.04
C GLN A 84 20.33 4.93 1.72
N PRO A 85 21.00 6.08 1.50
CA PRO A 85 20.75 6.94 0.33
C PRO A 85 20.86 6.27 -1.02
N GLU A 86 21.79 5.30 -1.16
CA GLU A 86 21.96 4.51 -2.38
C GLU A 86 21.21 3.17 -2.34
N GLY A 87 20.52 2.85 -1.23
CA GLY A 87 19.87 1.57 -0.98
C GLY A 87 20.81 0.50 -0.42
N PHE A 88 22.06 0.82 -0.17
CA PHE A 88 23.07 -0.04 0.43
C PHE A 88 24.17 0.81 1.07
N GLY A 89 25.09 0.16 1.81
CA GLY A 89 26.23 0.82 2.45
C GLY A 89 25.90 1.46 3.80
N ALA A 90 26.49 2.61 4.09
CA ALA A 90 26.37 3.24 5.41
C ALA A 90 24.95 3.71 5.72
N VAL A 91 24.57 3.55 7.00
CA VAL A 91 23.30 4.07 7.52
C VAL A 91 23.39 5.58 7.70
N ASN A 92 22.40 6.29 7.23
CA ASN A 92 22.25 7.73 7.45
C ASN A 92 21.54 7.97 8.79
N GLN A 93 22.29 8.43 9.79
CA GLN A 93 21.77 8.64 11.14
C GLN A 93 20.65 9.67 11.20
N ALA A 94 20.70 10.72 10.38
CA ALA A 94 19.62 11.73 10.36
C ALA A 94 18.26 11.15 9.93
N GLY A 95 18.26 10.18 9.00
CA GLY A 95 17.04 9.45 8.64
C GLY A 95 16.51 8.58 9.79
N ILE A 96 17.40 7.90 10.51
CA ILE A 96 17.03 7.14 11.73
C ILE A 96 16.43 8.08 12.79
N ASP A 97 17.07 9.22 13.05
CA ASP A 97 16.63 10.17 14.07
C ASP A 97 15.25 10.78 13.76
N PHE A 98 14.97 11.02 12.47
CA PHE A 98 13.64 11.47 12.02
C PHE A 98 12.56 10.43 12.36
N TYR A 99 12.69 9.20 11.90
CA TYR A 99 11.69 8.17 12.17
C TYR A 99 11.60 7.81 13.65
N LYS A 100 12.70 7.85 14.38
CA LYS A 100 12.67 7.68 15.83
C LYS A 100 11.82 8.76 16.50
N SER A 101 11.99 10.03 16.11
CA SER A 101 11.21 11.14 16.65
C SER A 101 9.73 11.02 16.34
N LEU A 102 9.38 10.57 15.12
CA LEU A 102 8.01 10.31 14.71
C LEU A 102 7.38 9.17 15.52
N ILE A 103 8.08 8.05 15.66
CA ILE A 103 7.61 6.87 16.41
C ILE A 103 7.45 7.21 17.90
N ASP A 104 8.43 7.87 18.51
CA ASP A 104 8.36 8.31 19.92
C ASP A 104 7.14 9.23 20.14
N PHE A 105 6.82 10.10 19.17
CA PHE A 105 5.68 11.00 19.26
C PHE A 105 4.34 10.25 19.10
N LEU A 106 4.26 9.23 18.25
CA LEU A 106 3.08 8.35 18.15
C LEU A 106 2.82 7.61 19.46
N LEU A 107 3.85 6.95 20.00
CA LEU A 107 3.75 6.17 21.24
C LEU A 107 3.35 7.05 22.43
N LYS A 108 3.93 8.25 22.52
CA LYS A 108 3.56 9.24 23.55
C LYS A 108 2.07 9.60 23.50
N ASN A 109 1.45 9.55 22.33
CA ASN A 109 0.05 9.87 22.11
C ASN A 109 -0.86 8.63 22.01
N ASN A 110 -0.37 7.44 22.41
CA ASN A 110 -1.08 6.15 22.41
C ASN A 110 -1.59 5.75 21.01
N ILE A 111 -0.82 6.05 19.98
CA ILE A 111 -1.06 5.58 18.61
C ILE A 111 0.01 4.53 18.29
N GLU A 112 -0.44 3.33 17.96
CA GLU A 112 0.44 2.20 17.65
C GLU A 112 1.07 2.37 16.26
N PRO A 113 2.42 2.32 16.13
CA PRO A 113 3.08 2.41 14.83
C PRO A 113 3.01 1.07 14.08
N TRP A 114 2.59 1.12 12.81
CA TRP A 114 2.62 0.03 11.84
C TRP A 114 3.58 0.41 10.72
N LEU A 115 4.78 -0.14 10.76
CA LEU A 115 5.89 0.28 9.91
C LEU A 115 5.97 -0.52 8.63
N CYS A 116 5.76 0.13 7.49
CA CYS A 116 5.95 -0.46 6.16
C CYS A 116 7.34 -0.13 5.63
N LEU A 117 8.12 -1.16 5.26
CA LEU A 117 9.51 -1.00 4.83
C LEU A 117 9.65 -0.56 3.37
N ASN A 118 8.71 -0.90 2.51
CA ASN A 118 8.74 -0.54 1.09
C ASN A 118 7.34 -0.16 0.60
N HIS A 119 7.20 1.10 0.17
CA HIS A 119 5.99 1.60 -0.47
C HIS A 119 6.37 2.34 -1.77
N TRP A 120 6.99 1.57 -2.69
CA TRP A 120 7.30 1.87 -4.10
C TRP A 120 8.51 2.78 -4.35
N ASP A 121 9.03 3.45 -3.34
CA ASP A 121 10.10 4.44 -3.43
C ASP A 121 11.50 3.82 -3.33
N LEU A 122 11.79 2.85 -4.21
CA LEU A 122 13.11 2.21 -4.32
C LEU A 122 14.21 3.26 -4.51
N PRO A 123 15.33 3.21 -3.74
CA PRO A 123 16.48 4.06 -4.00
C PRO A 123 16.99 3.98 -5.44
N GLN A 124 17.25 5.13 -6.05
CA GLN A 124 17.72 5.19 -7.44
C GLN A 124 19.04 4.46 -7.65
N GLY A 125 19.92 4.42 -6.63
CA GLY A 125 21.16 3.66 -6.68
C GLY A 125 20.94 2.17 -6.94
N LEU A 126 19.91 1.57 -6.36
CA LEU A 126 19.53 0.18 -6.64
C LEU A 126 18.93 0.02 -8.04
N GLU A 127 18.10 0.97 -8.51
CA GLU A 127 17.55 0.92 -9.87
C GLU A 127 18.67 0.99 -10.92
N ASN A 128 19.70 1.80 -10.69
CA ASN A 128 20.88 1.87 -11.56
C ASN A 128 21.64 0.54 -11.67
N LEU A 129 21.45 -0.35 -10.71
CA LEU A 129 21.99 -1.72 -10.68
C LEU A 129 20.98 -2.77 -11.19
N GLY A 130 19.82 -2.36 -11.71
CA GLY A 130 18.77 -3.20 -12.26
C GLY A 130 17.49 -3.29 -11.40
N GLY A 131 17.44 -2.61 -10.25
CA GLY A 131 16.27 -2.51 -9.40
C GLY A 131 15.71 -3.87 -8.99
N TRP A 132 14.40 -4.00 -8.90
CA TRP A 132 13.74 -5.26 -8.56
C TRP A 132 13.91 -6.38 -9.60
N ARG A 133 14.33 -6.06 -10.83
CA ARG A 133 14.72 -7.06 -11.85
C ARG A 133 16.00 -7.80 -11.48
N ASN A 134 16.84 -7.18 -10.65
CA ASN A 134 18.06 -7.79 -10.15
C ASN A 134 17.79 -8.50 -8.82
N ARG A 135 18.06 -9.79 -8.77
CA ARG A 135 17.89 -10.63 -7.58
C ARG A 135 18.63 -10.10 -6.35
N GLU A 136 19.79 -9.45 -6.55
CA GLU A 136 20.59 -8.87 -5.46
C GLU A 136 19.80 -7.83 -4.65
N THR A 137 18.84 -7.14 -5.26
CA THR A 137 17.97 -6.18 -4.58
C THR A 137 17.16 -6.83 -3.45
N ALA A 138 16.77 -8.10 -3.60
CA ALA A 138 16.07 -8.83 -2.54
C ALA A 138 16.95 -9.02 -1.28
N PHE A 139 18.24 -9.26 -1.46
CA PHE A 139 19.19 -9.39 -0.34
C PHE A 139 19.49 -8.02 0.30
N ARG A 140 19.61 -6.96 -0.52
CA ARG A 140 19.76 -5.59 0.01
C ARG A 140 18.54 -5.14 0.81
N PHE A 141 17.35 -5.56 0.38
CA PHE A 141 16.12 -5.31 1.15
C PHE A 141 16.12 -6.04 2.50
N ALA A 142 16.62 -7.26 2.56
CA ALA A 142 16.76 -7.98 3.83
C ALA A 142 17.76 -7.30 4.77
N GLU A 143 18.90 -6.80 4.25
CA GLU A 143 19.86 -5.99 5.03
C GLU A 143 19.19 -4.71 5.58
N TYR A 144 18.41 -4.01 4.75
CA TYR A 144 17.64 -2.86 5.18
C TYR A 144 16.61 -3.23 6.25
N ALA A 145 15.88 -4.34 6.08
CA ALA A 145 14.92 -4.81 7.07
C ALA A 145 15.58 -5.16 8.43
N GLU A 146 16.79 -5.75 8.41
CA GLU A 146 17.58 -6.00 9.64
C GLU A 146 17.97 -4.68 10.31
N ILE A 147 18.42 -3.68 9.55
CA ILE A 147 18.73 -2.32 10.07
C ILE A 147 17.48 -1.72 10.73
N MET A 148 16.32 -1.76 10.06
CA MET A 148 15.09 -1.20 10.60
C MET A 148 14.65 -1.93 11.88
N ALA A 149 14.78 -3.24 11.94
CA ALA A 149 14.52 -4.02 13.14
C ALA A 149 15.49 -3.68 14.29
N GLN A 150 16.76 -3.46 14.01
CA GLN A 150 17.77 -3.06 15.02
C GLN A 150 17.46 -1.69 15.64
N PHE A 151 17.02 -0.72 14.84
CA PHE A 151 16.79 0.63 15.34
C PHE A 151 15.39 0.85 15.93
N PHE A 152 14.38 0.12 15.47
CA PHE A 152 12.98 0.39 15.80
C PHE A 152 12.26 -0.78 16.48
N GLY A 153 12.84 -1.99 16.53
CA GLY A 153 12.19 -3.18 17.03
C GLY A 153 11.69 -3.12 18.48
N ASP A 154 12.36 -2.33 19.32
CA ASP A 154 11.92 -2.11 20.71
C ASP A 154 10.65 -1.21 20.80
N SER A 155 10.32 -0.46 19.75
CA SER A 155 9.28 0.56 19.73
C SER A 155 8.17 0.29 18.72
N VAL A 156 8.42 -0.58 17.74
CA VAL A 156 7.48 -0.91 16.66
C VAL A 156 7.08 -2.38 16.78
N PRO A 157 5.85 -2.69 17.19
CA PRO A 157 5.40 -4.06 17.28
C PRO A 157 5.05 -4.70 15.93
N ASN A 158 4.62 -3.89 14.94
CA ASN A 158 4.08 -4.37 13.67
C ASN A 158 4.92 -3.91 12.49
N PHE A 159 5.50 -4.87 11.77
CA PHE A 159 6.28 -4.64 10.55
C PHE A 159 5.53 -5.14 9.32
N ILE A 160 5.56 -4.34 8.26
CA ILE A 160 5.04 -4.70 6.94
C ILE A 160 6.21 -4.67 5.96
N THR A 161 6.47 -5.79 5.30
CA THR A 161 7.60 -5.86 4.37
C THR A 161 7.37 -5.01 3.14
N HIS A 162 6.27 -5.26 2.42
CA HIS A 162 5.92 -4.53 1.21
C HIS A 162 4.49 -4.01 1.26
N ASN A 163 4.29 -2.82 0.69
CA ASN A 163 2.98 -2.39 0.21
C ASN A 163 2.85 -2.68 -1.28
N GLU A 164 1.86 -3.50 -1.62
CA GLU A 164 1.43 -3.73 -3.00
C GLU A 164 2.56 -4.07 -3.98
N PRO A 165 3.35 -5.12 -3.73
CA PRO A 165 4.41 -5.53 -4.65
C PRO A 165 3.89 -5.89 -6.04
N ASN A 166 2.63 -6.32 -6.14
CA ASN A 166 1.92 -6.55 -7.39
C ASN A 166 1.78 -5.28 -8.24
N VAL A 167 1.52 -4.13 -7.61
CA VAL A 167 1.47 -2.84 -8.30
C VAL A 167 2.86 -2.45 -8.81
N VAL A 168 3.90 -2.63 -8.00
CA VAL A 168 5.30 -2.40 -8.45
C VAL A 168 5.63 -3.22 -9.69
N ALA A 169 5.32 -4.52 -9.68
CA ALA A 169 5.62 -5.41 -10.81
C ALA A 169 4.79 -5.05 -12.05
N LEU A 170 3.48 -4.87 -11.89
CA LEU A 170 2.58 -4.73 -13.04
C LEU A 170 2.53 -3.30 -13.59
N LEU A 171 2.35 -2.29 -12.72
CA LEU A 171 2.25 -0.91 -13.17
C LEU A 171 3.62 -0.33 -13.49
N GLY A 172 4.65 -0.70 -12.74
CA GLY A 172 6.01 -0.19 -12.93
C GLY A 172 6.78 -0.87 -14.04
N HIS A 173 6.59 -2.19 -14.24
CA HIS A 173 7.41 -2.97 -15.17
C HIS A 173 6.61 -3.57 -16.35
N GLY A 174 5.28 -3.66 -16.20
CA GLY A 174 4.40 -4.26 -17.22
C GLY A 174 3.66 -3.24 -18.07
N TRP A 175 2.88 -2.36 -17.45
CA TRP A 175 2.14 -1.30 -18.14
C TRP A 175 2.93 0.00 -18.29
N GLY A 176 3.98 0.22 -17.49
CA GLY A 176 4.80 1.43 -17.54
C GLY A 176 4.10 2.68 -17.02
N TRP A 177 3.03 2.53 -16.25
CA TRP A 177 2.25 3.66 -15.71
C TRP A 177 2.87 4.28 -14.46
N HIS A 178 3.70 3.51 -13.75
CA HIS A 178 4.42 3.93 -12.54
C HIS A 178 5.93 3.77 -12.74
N ALA A 179 6.70 4.36 -11.82
CA ALA A 179 8.15 4.18 -11.80
C ALA A 179 8.50 2.67 -11.70
N PRO A 180 9.53 2.20 -12.42
CA PRO A 180 10.47 2.90 -13.29
C PRO A 180 9.98 3.14 -14.74
N GLY A 181 8.74 2.77 -15.10
CA GLY A 181 8.15 3.08 -16.40
C GLY A 181 8.45 2.08 -17.51
N LEU A 182 8.66 0.82 -17.16
CA LEU A 182 8.99 -0.24 -18.12
C LEU A 182 7.75 -0.96 -18.66
N GLN A 183 7.89 -1.51 -19.88
CA GLN A 183 6.89 -2.35 -20.53
C GLN A 183 7.57 -3.62 -21.04
N ASP A 184 7.92 -4.52 -20.11
CA ASP A 184 8.75 -5.69 -20.39
C ASP A 184 8.25 -6.92 -19.63
N ALA A 185 7.93 -8.00 -20.36
CA ALA A 185 7.37 -9.22 -19.78
C ALA A 185 8.36 -9.96 -18.86
N GLU A 186 9.65 -9.99 -19.23
CA GLU A 186 10.69 -10.61 -18.41
C GLU A 186 10.90 -9.79 -17.13
N ALA A 187 10.86 -8.44 -17.23
CA ALA A 187 10.92 -7.56 -16.08
C ALA A 187 9.75 -7.77 -15.12
N VAL A 188 8.52 -8.01 -15.61
CA VAL A 188 7.36 -8.33 -14.76
C VAL A 188 7.62 -9.60 -13.96
N MET A 189 8.07 -10.69 -14.61
CA MET A 189 8.25 -11.99 -13.96
C MET A 189 9.42 -11.98 -12.98
N SER A 190 10.55 -11.41 -13.36
CA SER A 190 11.72 -11.27 -12.47
C SER A 190 11.40 -10.41 -11.25
N THR A 191 10.75 -9.25 -11.45
CA THR A 191 10.32 -8.37 -10.37
C THR A 191 9.32 -9.05 -9.43
N THR A 192 8.34 -9.78 -9.99
CA THR A 192 7.36 -10.55 -9.20
C THR A 192 8.06 -11.54 -8.28
N HIS A 193 9.00 -12.32 -8.82
CA HIS A 193 9.71 -13.30 -8.01
C HIS A 193 10.64 -12.66 -6.97
N HIS A 194 11.39 -11.63 -7.35
CA HIS A 194 12.36 -11.02 -6.47
C HIS A 194 11.70 -10.21 -5.34
N LEU A 195 10.53 -9.61 -5.55
CA LEU A 195 9.75 -8.98 -4.48
C LEU A 195 9.22 -10.02 -3.47
N ASN A 196 8.72 -11.16 -3.95
CA ASN A 196 8.32 -12.25 -3.06
C ASN A 196 9.53 -12.80 -2.27
N LEU A 197 10.67 -13.00 -2.93
CA LEU A 197 11.90 -13.44 -2.27
C LEU A 197 12.37 -12.42 -1.21
N ALA A 198 12.32 -11.13 -1.55
CA ALA A 198 12.65 -10.04 -0.64
C ALA A 198 11.76 -10.04 0.61
N HIS A 199 10.46 -10.32 0.44
CA HIS A 199 9.54 -10.51 1.56
C HIS A 199 10.03 -11.59 2.52
N GLY A 200 10.25 -12.81 2.05
CA GLY A 200 10.65 -13.93 2.91
C GLY A 200 12.00 -13.73 3.59
N LEU A 201 12.97 -13.16 2.86
CA LEU A 201 14.28 -12.78 3.43
C LEU A 201 14.14 -11.71 4.52
N ALA A 202 13.29 -10.69 4.30
CA ALA A 202 13.04 -9.64 5.27
C ALA A 202 12.35 -10.16 6.54
N VAL A 203 11.35 -11.06 6.41
CA VAL A 203 10.71 -11.71 7.57
C VAL A 203 11.76 -12.44 8.41
N SER A 204 12.63 -13.22 7.78
CA SER A 204 13.70 -13.94 8.47
C SER A 204 14.69 -12.98 9.16
N ALA A 205 15.05 -11.86 8.52
CA ALA A 205 15.97 -10.87 9.07
C ALA A 205 15.37 -10.12 10.27
N ILE A 206 14.08 -9.76 10.20
CA ILE A 206 13.39 -9.09 11.31
C ILE A 206 13.25 -10.04 12.51
N HIS A 207 12.77 -11.28 12.32
CA HIS A 207 12.62 -12.24 13.43
C HIS A 207 13.94 -12.62 14.09
N LYS A 208 15.05 -12.65 13.33
CA LYS A 208 16.39 -12.85 13.90
C LYS A 208 16.76 -11.74 14.89
N THR A 209 16.31 -10.50 14.64
CA THR A 209 16.63 -9.32 15.46
C THR A 209 15.59 -9.08 16.54
N VAL A 210 14.31 -9.25 16.20
CA VAL A 210 13.14 -9.04 17.08
C VAL A 210 12.23 -10.27 16.97
N PRO A 211 12.48 -11.33 17.77
CA PRO A 211 11.77 -12.61 17.65
C PRO A 211 10.24 -12.51 17.84
N ASP A 212 9.77 -11.55 18.62
CA ASP A 212 8.36 -11.36 18.95
C ASP A 212 7.67 -10.26 18.08
N ALA A 213 8.32 -9.79 17.00
CA ALA A 213 7.69 -8.84 16.10
C ALA A 213 6.52 -9.47 15.34
N ASN A 214 5.39 -8.75 15.24
CA ASN A 214 4.32 -9.11 14.33
C ASN A 214 4.68 -8.69 12.91
N ILE A 215 4.76 -9.63 11.98
CA ILE A 215 5.17 -9.34 10.61
C ILE A 215 4.07 -9.74 9.63
N GLY A 216 3.79 -8.83 8.69
CA GLY A 216 2.87 -9.07 7.59
C GLY A 216 3.40 -8.52 6.27
N THR A 217 2.62 -8.74 5.22
CA THR A 217 2.78 -8.08 3.92
C THR A 217 1.44 -7.55 3.46
N VAL A 218 1.44 -6.56 2.58
CA VAL A 218 0.21 -5.93 2.09
C VAL A 218 0.13 -6.08 0.57
N ILE A 219 -0.97 -6.63 0.10
CA ILE A 219 -1.24 -6.85 -1.31
C ILE A 219 -2.47 -6.02 -1.74
N ALA A 220 -2.37 -5.33 -2.87
CA ALA A 220 -3.54 -4.78 -3.54
C ALA A 220 -4.38 -5.93 -4.08
N MET A 221 -5.45 -6.28 -3.41
CA MET A 221 -6.33 -7.36 -3.86
C MET A 221 -7.62 -6.78 -4.41
N GLN A 222 -7.83 -7.05 -5.70
CA GLN A 222 -9.03 -6.58 -6.39
C GLN A 222 -9.77 -7.79 -6.97
N PRO A 223 -11.06 -7.96 -6.69
CA PRO A 223 -11.84 -8.99 -7.34
C PRO A 223 -11.77 -8.84 -8.86
N VAL A 224 -11.47 -9.92 -9.57
CA VAL A 224 -11.50 -9.95 -11.04
C VAL A 224 -12.75 -10.64 -11.49
N VAL A 225 -13.61 -9.93 -12.20
CA VAL A 225 -14.87 -10.48 -12.73
C VAL A 225 -14.74 -10.78 -14.21
N ASP A 226 -15.29 -11.92 -14.61
CA ASP A 226 -15.38 -12.29 -16.03
C ASP A 226 -16.38 -11.37 -16.74
N TRP A 227 -15.87 -10.58 -17.65
CA TRP A 227 -16.63 -9.64 -18.43
C TRP A 227 -16.47 -9.95 -19.93
N ASN A 228 -17.55 -9.94 -20.67
CA ASN A 228 -17.58 -10.28 -22.10
C ASN A 228 -17.18 -11.73 -22.44
N ARG A 229 -17.24 -12.66 -21.49
CA ARG A 229 -16.91 -14.08 -21.67
C ARG A 229 -15.45 -14.34 -22.08
N ASP A 230 -14.54 -13.44 -21.73
CA ASP A 230 -13.10 -13.68 -21.84
C ASP A 230 -12.56 -14.18 -20.50
N SER A 231 -12.86 -15.44 -20.21
CA SER A 231 -12.39 -16.10 -18.99
C SER A 231 -10.87 -16.28 -18.93
N GLU A 232 -10.19 -16.31 -20.08
CA GLU A 232 -8.73 -16.44 -20.13
C GLU A 232 -8.05 -15.13 -19.67
N GLY A 233 -8.49 -13.97 -20.19
CA GLY A 233 -7.97 -12.67 -19.77
C GLY A 233 -8.22 -12.40 -18.29
N SER A 234 -9.42 -12.72 -17.81
CA SER A 234 -9.78 -12.58 -16.39
C SER A 234 -8.97 -13.50 -15.49
N ALA A 235 -8.79 -14.78 -15.86
CA ALA A 235 -7.97 -15.73 -15.11
C ALA A 235 -6.50 -15.32 -15.06
N ARG A 236 -5.95 -14.79 -16.18
CA ARG A 236 -4.56 -14.30 -16.23
C ARG A 236 -4.39 -13.05 -15.36
N LEU A 237 -5.34 -12.11 -15.39
CA LEU A 237 -5.29 -10.94 -14.53
C LEU A 237 -5.33 -11.33 -13.05
N ASP A 238 -6.24 -12.23 -12.64
CA ASP A 238 -6.31 -12.72 -11.26
C ASP A 238 -5.01 -13.42 -10.85
N ALA A 239 -4.46 -14.26 -11.72
CA ALA A 239 -3.19 -14.93 -11.47
C ALA A 239 -2.04 -13.94 -11.26
N LEU A 240 -1.93 -12.90 -12.10
CA LEU A 240 -0.86 -11.89 -12.03
C LEU A 240 -1.08 -10.91 -10.87
N TYR A 241 -2.29 -10.35 -10.76
CA TYR A 241 -2.55 -9.25 -9.84
C TYR A 241 -2.72 -9.70 -8.39
N ASN A 242 -3.47 -10.78 -8.18
CA ASN A 242 -3.76 -11.28 -6.85
C ASN A 242 -2.82 -12.44 -6.45
N ARG A 243 -2.82 -13.52 -7.23
CA ARG A 243 -2.31 -14.82 -6.78
C ARG A 243 -0.80 -15.00 -6.91
N ALA A 244 -0.14 -14.29 -7.83
CA ALA A 244 1.32 -14.34 -7.96
C ALA A 244 2.06 -13.83 -6.71
N PHE A 245 1.37 -13.13 -5.81
CA PHE A 245 1.91 -12.59 -4.56
C PHE A 245 1.29 -13.25 -3.32
N THR A 246 0.03 -13.65 -3.36
CA THR A 246 -0.61 -14.32 -2.21
C THR A 246 -0.31 -15.81 -2.14
N ASP A 247 -0.36 -16.53 -3.27
CA ASP A 247 -0.14 -17.98 -3.28
C ASP A 247 1.28 -18.37 -2.82
N PRO A 248 2.39 -17.76 -3.31
CA PRO A 248 3.72 -18.15 -2.85
C PRO A 248 3.96 -17.81 -1.38
N VAL A 249 3.43 -16.71 -0.87
CA VAL A 249 3.57 -16.29 0.52
C VAL A 249 2.76 -17.17 1.46
N LEU A 250 1.52 -17.53 1.11
CA LEU A 250 0.61 -18.26 1.99
C LEU A 250 0.57 -19.78 1.71
N LEU A 251 0.83 -20.21 0.48
CA LEU A 251 0.74 -21.62 0.05
C LEU A 251 2.07 -22.22 -0.40
N GLY A 252 3.16 -21.43 -0.55
CA GLY A 252 4.47 -21.89 -1.01
C GLY A 252 4.50 -22.31 -2.48
N THR A 253 3.59 -21.80 -3.30
CA THR A 253 3.52 -22.18 -4.72
C THR A 253 3.02 -21.03 -5.59
N TYR A 254 3.52 -20.92 -6.81
CA TYR A 254 2.97 -20.01 -7.79
C TYR A 254 1.70 -20.55 -8.46
N PRO A 255 0.78 -19.68 -8.92
CA PRO A 255 -0.35 -20.08 -9.75
C PRO A 255 0.11 -20.90 -10.96
N GLU A 256 -0.58 -21.99 -11.27
CA GLU A 256 -0.19 -22.88 -12.37
C GLU A 256 -0.03 -22.15 -13.70
N LEU A 257 -0.90 -21.18 -13.96
CA LEU A 257 -0.91 -20.37 -15.18
C LEU A 257 0.39 -19.58 -15.39
N LEU A 258 1.16 -19.28 -14.33
CA LEU A 258 2.37 -18.46 -14.38
C LEU A 258 3.66 -19.25 -14.11
N ARG A 259 3.57 -20.55 -13.80
CA ARG A 259 4.75 -21.35 -13.39
C ARG A 259 5.85 -21.39 -14.43
N GLU A 260 5.50 -21.57 -15.70
CA GLU A 260 6.49 -21.63 -16.78
C GLU A 260 7.18 -20.29 -17.00
N GLU A 261 6.43 -19.19 -16.91
CA GLU A 261 6.96 -17.84 -17.09
C GLU A 261 7.85 -17.41 -15.91
N LEU A 262 7.55 -17.86 -14.69
CA LEU A 262 8.33 -17.56 -13.48
C LEU A 262 9.53 -18.51 -13.29
N ALA A 263 9.49 -19.71 -13.85
CA ALA A 263 10.52 -20.75 -13.65
C ALA A 263 11.97 -20.28 -13.89
N PRO A 264 12.28 -19.42 -14.89
CA PRO A 264 13.64 -18.94 -15.11
C PRO A 264 14.25 -18.14 -13.94
N PHE A 265 13.41 -17.58 -13.06
CA PHE A 265 13.83 -16.71 -11.95
C PHE A 265 13.85 -17.43 -10.61
N VAL A 266 13.17 -18.59 -10.51
CA VAL A 266 13.03 -19.36 -9.28
C VAL A 266 14.21 -20.31 -9.10
N ASN A 267 14.97 -20.15 -8.03
CA ASN A 267 16.02 -21.07 -7.64
C ASN A 267 15.52 -22.07 -6.60
N ASN A 268 16.28 -23.16 -6.41
CA ASN A 268 16.01 -24.14 -5.36
C ASN A 268 15.99 -23.47 -3.97
N GLY A 269 14.93 -23.71 -3.20
CA GLY A 269 14.77 -23.17 -1.86
C GLY A 269 14.13 -21.77 -1.80
N ASP A 270 13.84 -21.13 -2.94
CA ASP A 270 13.24 -19.81 -2.95
C ASP A 270 11.81 -19.83 -2.39
N LEU A 271 10.99 -20.80 -2.78
CA LEU A 271 9.60 -20.87 -2.33
C LEU A 271 9.51 -21.15 -0.82
N GLU A 272 10.42 -21.97 -0.30
CA GLU A 272 10.54 -22.18 1.15
C GLU A 272 11.00 -20.90 1.87
N THR A 273 11.86 -20.11 1.26
CA THR A 273 12.27 -18.80 1.79
C THR A 273 11.12 -17.81 1.75
N ILE A 274 10.32 -17.78 0.69
CA ILE A 274 9.17 -16.89 0.54
C ILE A 274 8.08 -17.21 1.55
N GLN A 275 7.76 -18.50 1.76
CA GLN A 275 6.70 -18.97 2.64
C GLN A 275 7.12 -18.91 4.12
N GLN A 276 7.41 -17.71 4.63
CA GLN A 276 7.61 -17.53 6.05
C GLN A 276 6.26 -17.42 6.79
N PRO A 277 6.17 -17.86 8.05
CA PRO A 277 5.00 -17.60 8.88
C PRO A 277 4.70 -16.10 8.97
N LEU A 278 3.44 -15.74 8.78
CA LEU A 278 2.95 -14.37 8.94
C LEU A 278 2.01 -14.29 10.13
N ASP A 279 2.10 -13.19 10.88
CA ASP A 279 1.21 -12.89 12.00
C ASP A 279 -0.10 -12.27 11.51
N PHE A 280 -0.05 -11.56 10.38
CA PHE A 280 -1.21 -10.98 9.73
C PHE A 280 -1.00 -10.82 8.22
N PHE A 281 -2.12 -10.69 7.51
CA PHE A 281 -2.14 -10.32 6.09
C PHE A 281 -2.85 -8.97 5.93
N GLY A 282 -2.21 -8.06 5.21
CA GLY A 282 -2.79 -6.77 4.85
C GLY A 282 -3.42 -6.82 3.46
N LEU A 283 -4.62 -6.31 3.34
CA LEU A 283 -5.39 -6.26 2.11
C LEU A 283 -5.77 -4.80 1.79
N ASN A 284 -5.32 -4.30 0.64
CA ASN A 284 -5.79 -3.02 0.10
C ASN A 284 -6.88 -3.29 -0.93
N HIS A 285 -8.03 -2.64 -0.77
CA HIS A 285 -9.17 -2.84 -1.66
C HIS A 285 -9.79 -1.51 -2.09
N TYR A 286 -9.94 -1.34 -3.40
CA TYR A 286 -10.48 -0.10 -3.96
C TYR A 286 -11.57 -0.29 -5.01
N THR A 287 -11.51 -1.36 -5.81
CA THR A 287 -12.35 -1.51 -6.99
C THR A 287 -12.51 -2.98 -7.38
N THR A 288 -13.29 -3.21 -8.41
CA THR A 288 -13.42 -4.49 -9.12
C THR A 288 -12.73 -4.37 -10.47
N MET A 289 -11.93 -5.35 -10.84
CA MET A 289 -11.19 -5.33 -12.10
C MET A 289 -11.84 -6.19 -13.17
N ARG A 290 -11.61 -5.79 -14.42
CA ARG A 290 -12.00 -6.52 -15.63
C ARG A 290 -10.87 -6.49 -16.62
N ALA A 291 -10.67 -7.57 -17.36
CA ALA A 291 -9.64 -7.63 -18.38
C ALA A 291 -10.11 -8.39 -19.61
N ARG A 292 -9.40 -8.18 -20.70
CA ARG A 292 -9.42 -9.05 -21.87
C ARG A 292 -8.00 -9.52 -22.19
N SER A 293 -7.92 -10.67 -22.86
CA SER A 293 -6.66 -11.20 -23.37
C SER A 293 -6.02 -10.24 -24.36
N ALA A 294 -4.74 -9.95 -24.17
CA ALA A 294 -3.94 -9.07 -25.00
C ALA A 294 -2.49 -9.62 -25.14
N PRO A 295 -2.31 -10.74 -25.83
CA PRO A 295 -1.02 -11.47 -25.85
C PRO A 295 0.14 -10.70 -26.45
N GLY A 296 -0.10 -9.56 -27.10
CA GLY A 296 0.94 -8.67 -27.62
C GLY A 296 1.46 -7.64 -26.61
N THR A 297 0.94 -7.62 -25.38
CA THR A 297 1.38 -6.71 -24.30
C THR A 297 2.31 -7.44 -23.33
N ALA A 298 3.11 -6.68 -22.57
CA ALA A 298 4.05 -7.26 -21.59
C ALA A 298 3.36 -8.13 -20.53
N VAL A 299 2.12 -7.80 -20.15
CA VAL A 299 1.35 -8.57 -19.15
C VAL A 299 0.39 -9.59 -19.75
N GLY A 300 0.16 -9.54 -21.07
CA GLY A 300 -0.77 -10.44 -21.78
C GLY A 300 -2.26 -10.12 -21.58
N VAL A 301 -2.58 -9.02 -20.89
CA VAL A 301 -3.96 -8.54 -20.65
C VAL A 301 -4.06 -7.04 -20.79
N GLU A 302 -5.25 -6.58 -21.13
CA GLU A 302 -5.66 -5.18 -21.12
C GLU A 302 -6.77 -4.98 -20.10
N ILE A 303 -6.62 -3.99 -19.23
CA ILE A 303 -7.63 -3.61 -18.24
C ILE A 303 -8.79 -2.91 -18.95
N LEU A 304 -10.00 -3.31 -18.61
CA LEU A 304 -11.23 -2.73 -19.12
C LEU A 304 -11.87 -1.81 -18.09
N PRO A 305 -12.46 -0.67 -18.54
CA PRO A 305 -13.20 0.20 -17.64
C PRO A 305 -14.48 -0.52 -17.12
N PRO A 306 -14.98 -0.13 -15.94
CA PRO A 306 -16.26 -0.64 -15.46
C PRO A 306 -17.41 -0.20 -16.37
N PRO A 307 -18.54 -0.96 -16.40
CA PRO A 307 -19.75 -0.54 -17.10
C PRO A 307 -20.26 0.80 -16.59
N ARG A 308 -20.81 1.62 -17.50
CA ARG A 308 -21.24 2.99 -17.18
C ARG A 308 -22.38 3.06 -16.15
N GLU A 309 -23.18 2.01 -16.05
CA GLU A 309 -24.31 1.88 -15.12
C GLU A 309 -23.87 1.58 -13.68
N ILE A 310 -22.62 1.18 -13.47
CA ILE A 310 -22.07 0.92 -12.14
C ILE A 310 -21.52 2.23 -11.56
N PRO A 311 -21.83 2.58 -10.30
CA PRO A 311 -21.25 3.74 -9.64
C PRO A 311 -19.71 3.72 -9.67
N GLN A 312 -19.10 4.89 -9.91
CA GLN A 312 -17.66 5.04 -10.02
C GLN A 312 -17.19 6.25 -9.24
N THR A 313 -15.97 6.16 -8.72
CA THR A 313 -15.24 7.32 -8.17
C THR A 313 -14.83 8.26 -9.30
N ILE A 314 -14.33 9.46 -8.97
CA ILE A 314 -13.79 10.39 -9.98
C ILE A 314 -12.56 9.82 -10.71
N LYS A 315 -11.86 8.85 -10.10
CA LYS A 315 -10.74 8.10 -10.73
C LYS A 315 -11.25 7.03 -11.73
N GLY A 316 -12.57 6.83 -11.84
CA GLY A 316 -13.17 5.80 -12.70
C GLY A 316 -13.15 4.41 -12.09
N TRP A 317 -12.90 4.28 -10.80
CA TRP A 317 -12.95 3.01 -10.09
C TRP A 317 -14.37 2.65 -9.67
N GLU A 318 -14.75 1.40 -9.89
CA GLU A 318 -16.05 0.89 -9.51
C GLU A 318 -16.27 0.94 -8.00
N ILE A 319 -17.44 1.44 -7.58
CA ILE A 319 -17.89 1.40 -6.19
C ILE A 319 -18.81 0.19 -6.06
N ASN A 320 -18.31 -0.87 -5.42
CA ASN A 320 -19.05 -2.13 -5.24
C ASN A 320 -18.67 -2.82 -3.92
N PRO A 321 -19.24 -2.39 -2.78
CA PRO A 321 -18.90 -2.93 -1.47
C PRO A 321 -19.16 -4.44 -1.33
N ALA A 322 -20.14 -4.98 -2.06
CA ALA A 322 -20.42 -6.43 -2.07
C ALA A 322 -19.21 -7.25 -2.55
N MET A 323 -18.39 -6.69 -3.44
CA MET A 323 -17.19 -7.37 -3.93
C MET A 323 -16.08 -7.41 -2.87
N LEU A 324 -15.98 -6.45 -1.95
CA LEU A 324 -15.10 -6.55 -0.78
C LEU A 324 -15.53 -7.72 0.12
N HIS A 325 -16.82 -7.82 0.43
CA HIS A 325 -17.35 -8.93 1.23
C HIS A 325 -17.02 -10.28 0.58
N GLN A 326 -17.33 -10.43 -0.72
CA GLN A 326 -17.02 -11.66 -1.47
C GLN A 326 -15.51 -11.98 -1.45
N GLN A 327 -14.66 -11.01 -1.68
CA GLN A 327 -13.21 -11.19 -1.68
C GLN A 327 -12.67 -11.65 -0.34
N LEU A 328 -13.17 -11.10 0.76
CA LEU A 328 -12.80 -11.52 2.12
C LEU A 328 -13.22 -12.96 2.39
N LEU A 329 -14.40 -13.39 1.92
CA LEU A 329 -14.85 -14.79 2.03
C LEU A 329 -14.00 -15.74 1.16
N GLU A 330 -13.68 -15.35 -0.07
CA GLU A 330 -12.80 -16.13 -0.95
C GLU A 330 -11.40 -16.27 -0.35
N PHE A 331 -10.86 -15.19 0.20
CA PHE A 331 -9.57 -15.21 0.90
C PHE A 331 -9.58 -16.16 2.09
N LYS A 332 -10.60 -16.06 2.97
CA LYS A 332 -10.81 -16.97 4.09
C LYS A 332 -10.80 -18.43 3.64
N ASN A 333 -11.60 -18.75 2.60
CA ASN A 333 -11.78 -20.12 2.14
C ASN A 333 -10.51 -20.69 1.49
N ARG A 334 -9.73 -19.85 0.78
CA ARG A 334 -8.53 -20.27 0.07
C ARG A 334 -7.33 -20.41 0.97
N TYR A 335 -7.15 -19.50 1.95
CA TYR A 335 -5.92 -19.37 2.72
C TYR A 335 -6.05 -19.76 4.21
N GLY A 336 -7.15 -20.39 4.61
CA GLY A 336 -7.31 -20.92 5.96
C GLY A 336 -7.63 -19.87 7.03
N ASN A 337 -8.17 -18.71 6.62
CA ASN A 337 -8.66 -17.65 7.50
C ASN A 337 -7.59 -17.06 8.45
N PRO A 338 -6.40 -16.65 7.96
CA PRO A 338 -5.41 -15.99 8.81
C PRO A 338 -5.94 -14.63 9.32
N PRO A 339 -5.29 -14.00 10.32
CA PRO A 339 -5.63 -12.63 10.69
C PRO A 339 -5.48 -11.68 9.50
N ILE A 340 -6.55 -10.93 9.16
CA ILE A 340 -6.59 -9.98 8.04
C ILE A 340 -6.80 -8.57 8.60
N TYR A 341 -6.13 -7.60 7.99
CA TYR A 341 -6.41 -6.19 8.15
C TYR A 341 -6.72 -5.58 6.78
N ILE A 342 -7.78 -4.78 6.67
CA ILE A 342 -7.94 -3.88 5.53
C ILE A 342 -6.98 -2.72 5.80
N THR A 343 -5.85 -2.74 5.10
CA THR A 343 -4.75 -1.80 5.33
C THR A 343 -4.86 -0.52 4.51
N GLU A 344 -5.69 -0.56 3.47
CA GLU A 344 -6.14 0.62 2.74
C GLU A 344 -7.50 0.39 2.12
N ASN A 345 -8.39 1.35 2.30
CA ASN A 345 -9.65 1.51 1.58
C ASN A 345 -10.09 2.97 1.66
N GLY A 346 -10.57 3.51 0.55
CA GLY A 346 -10.97 4.90 0.41
C GLY A 346 -11.27 5.27 -1.04
N CYS A 347 -11.69 6.49 -1.27
CA CYS A 347 -11.97 6.97 -2.62
C CYS A 347 -11.54 8.41 -2.85
N ALA A 348 -11.19 8.72 -4.09
CA ALA A 348 -11.01 10.10 -4.52
C ALA A 348 -12.38 10.76 -4.76
N SER A 349 -12.50 12.02 -4.32
CA SER A 349 -13.70 12.85 -4.50
C SER A 349 -13.32 14.25 -5.02
N PRO A 350 -14.27 14.97 -5.66
CA PRO A 350 -14.03 16.32 -6.18
C PRO A 350 -14.14 17.37 -5.07
N ASP A 351 -13.21 17.30 -4.12
CA ASP A 351 -13.23 18.12 -2.93
C ASP A 351 -13.01 19.61 -3.24
N VAL A 352 -13.90 20.45 -2.74
CA VAL A 352 -13.84 21.90 -2.90
C VAL A 352 -13.93 22.58 -1.52
N LEU A 353 -12.99 23.50 -1.28
CA LEU A 353 -13.03 24.36 -0.09
C LEU A 353 -14.10 25.44 -0.31
N ASP A 354 -15.10 25.48 0.60
CA ASP A 354 -16.16 26.51 0.57
C ASP A 354 -15.67 27.86 1.13
N ALA A 355 -16.54 28.87 1.05
CA ALA A 355 -16.23 30.23 1.52
C ALA A 355 -16.07 30.31 3.04
N GLU A 356 -16.63 29.36 3.77
CA GLU A 356 -16.54 29.22 5.22
C GLU A 356 -15.29 28.42 5.65
N GLY A 357 -14.50 27.93 4.70
CA GLY A 357 -13.26 27.17 4.95
C GLY A 357 -13.52 25.73 5.36
N ARG A 358 -14.60 25.11 4.88
CA ARG A 358 -14.97 23.71 5.11
C ARG A 358 -14.93 22.93 3.79
N VAL A 359 -14.81 21.61 3.88
CA VAL A 359 -14.89 20.71 2.73
C VAL A 359 -15.97 19.67 3.02
N SER A 360 -17.05 19.74 2.25
CA SER A 360 -18.14 18.77 2.33
C SER A 360 -17.91 17.66 1.30
N ASP A 361 -17.83 16.44 1.78
CA ASP A 361 -17.57 15.24 0.98
C ASP A 361 -18.50 14.05 1.34
N PRO A 362 -19.83 14.25 1.24
CA PRO A 362 -20.81 13.24 1.62
C PRO A 362 -20.64 11.92 0.85
N ASP A 363 -20.25 11.98 -0.41
CA ASP A 363 -20.03 10.79 -1.24
C ASP A 363 -18.92 9.90 -0.66
N ARG A 364 -17.85 10.50 -0.10
CA ARG A 364 -16.79 9.75 0.58
C ARG A 364 -17.26 9.17 1.92
N ALA A 365 -18.10 9.89 2.66
CA ALA A 365 -18.70 9.36 3.88
C ALA A 365 -19.63 8.18 3.58
N ASP A 366 -20.42 8.25 2.50
CA ASP A 366 -21.28 7.15 2.03
C ASP A 366 -20.43 5.95 1.56
N TYR A 367 -19.34 6.19 0.83
CA TYR A 367 -18.38 5.15 0.46
C TYR A 367 -17.86 4.41 1.69
N PHE A 368 -17.37 5.11 2.70
CA PHE A 368 -16.89 4.47 3.94
C PHE A 368 -17.99 3.70 4.66
N ARG A 369 -19.21 4.24 4.73
CA ARG A 369 -20.35 3.54 5.34
C ARG A 369 -20.59 2.19 4.67
N ASP A 370 -20.65 2.19 3.35
CA ASP A 370 -21.00 1.00 2.58
C ASP A 370 -19.90 -0.07 2.64
N TYR A 371 -18.62 0.33 2.54
CA TYR A 371 -17.49 -0.59 2.63
C TYR A 371 -17.29 -1.12 4.06
N LEU A 372 -17.48 -0.31 5.08
CA LEU A 372 -17.45 -0.76 6.47
C LEU A 372 -18.61 -1.70 6.80
N SER A 373 -19.79 -1.47 6.21
CA SER A 373 -20.92 -2.39 6.34
C SER A 373 -20.59 -3.75 5.72
N ALA A 374 -19.95 -3.77 4.54
CA ALA A 374 -19.49 -5.00 3.91
C ALA A 374 -18.42 -5.72 4.73
N ALA A 375 -17.49 -4.98 5.35
CA ALA A 375 -16.49 -5.52 6.26
C ALA A 375 -17.12 -6.13 7.52
N SER A 376 -18.12 -5.46 8.12
CA SER A 376 -18.87 -5.98 9.25
C SER A 376 -19.59 -7.29 8.91
N LEU A 377 -20.24 -7.35 7.76
CA LEU A 377 -20.91 -8.57 7.27
C LEU A 377 -19.90 -9.73 7.09
N ALA A 378 -18.70 -9.45 6.57
CA ALA A 378 -17.66 -10.46 6.44
C ALA A 378 -17.21 -11.02 7.81
N ILE A 379 -17.15 -10.18 8.85
CA ILE A 379 -16.88 -10.62 10.22
C ILE A 379 -18.01 -11.52 10.74
N GLU A 380 -19.27 -11.15 10.51
CA GLU A 380 -20.44 -11.97 10.87
C GLU A 380 -20.41 -13.34 10.18
N ASP A 381 -19.92 -13.41 8.93
CA ASP A 381 -19.69 -14.64 8.17
C ASP A 381 -18.42 -15.38 8.55
N GLY A 382 -17.72 -14.94 9.62
CA GLY A 382 -16.61 -15.60 10.26
C GLY A 382 -15.25 -15.35 9.61
N VAL A 383 -15.08 -14.26 8.86
CA VAL A 383 -13.76 -13.79 8.42
C VAL A 383 -12.99 -13.25 9.63
N ASN A 384 -11.72 -13.63 9.75
CA ASN A 384 -10.84 -13.18 10.84
C ASN A 384 -10.28 -11.78 10.59
N LEU A 385 -11.18 -10.82 10.31
CA LEU A 385 -10.83 -9.42 10.08
C LEU A 385 -10.59 -8.71 11.41
N LYS A 386 -9.41 -8.11 11.59
CA LYS A 386 -8.92 -7.55 12.83
C LYS A 386 -8.86 -6.02 12.87
N GLY A 387 -8.87 -5.37 11.73
CA GLY A 387 -8.78 -3.91 11.70
C GLY A 387 -9.00 -3.32 10.32
N TYR A 388 -9.11 -2.00 10.33
CA TYR A 388 -9.36 -1.19 9.14
C TYR A 388 -8.56 0.11 9.22
N PHE A 389 -7.84 0.42 8.15
CA PHE A 389 -7.07 1.65 7.99
C PHE A 389 -7.63 2.44 6.80
N ALA A 390 -8.12 3.63 7.06
CA ALA A 390 -8.60 4.51 6.00
C ALA A 390 -7.43 5.01 5.14
N TRP A 391 -7.57 4.92 3.84
CA TRP A 391 -6.70 5.58 2.88
C TRP A 391 -7.38 6.82 2.32
N SER A 392 -6.84 7.97 2.62
CA SER A 392 -5.64 8.34 3.34
C SER A 392 -5.97 9.38 4.42
N LEU A 393 -5.09 9.56 5.41
CA LEU A 393 -5.25 10.65 6.37
C LEU A 393 -5.33 12.00 5.67
N LEU A 394 -4.35 12.31 4.81
CA LEU A 394 -4.21 13.58 4.11
C LEU A 394 -4.44 13.40 2.61
N ASP A 395 -4.97 14.43 1.94
CA ASP A 395 -4.74 14.57 0.51
C ASP A 395 -3.24 14.63 0.26
N ASN A 396 -2.76 13.93 -0.75
CA ASN A 396 -1.32 13.75 -0.95
C ASN A 396 -0.94 13.66 -2.43
N PHE A 397 0.32 13.36 -2.72
CA PHE A 397 0.81 13.09 -4.06
C PHE A 397 0.33 11.70 -4.52
N GLU A 398 -0.68 11.65 -5.38
CA GLU A 398 -1.28 10.40 -5.88
C GLU A 398 -0.53 9.84 -7.09
N TRP A 399 0.76 9.60 -6.92
CA TRP A 399 1.63 8.93 -7.89
C TRP A 399 1.59 9.57 -9.29
N ALA A 400 1.30 8.81 -10.35
CA ALA A 400 1.19 9.33 -11.71
C ALA A 400 0.07 10.35 -11.92
N GLU A 401 -0.92 10.40 -11.03
CA GLU A 401 -1.99 11.40 -11.05
C GLU A 401 -1.56 12.76 -10.46
N GLY A 402 -0.41 12.84 -9.80
CA GLY A 402 0.04 14.04 -9.11
C GLY A 402 -0.94 14.45 -7.98
N TYR A 403 -1.32 15.72 -7.96
CA TYR A 403 -2.27 16.25 -6.97
C TYR A 403 -3.71 16.37 -7.48
N THR A 404 -4.02 15.77 -8.64
CA THR A 404 -5.37 15.84 -9.24
C THR A 404 -6.39 14.95 -8.52
N GLN A 405 -5.96 13.94 -7.78
CA GLN A 405 -6.82 13.00 -7.05
C GLN A 405 -6.67 13.22 -5.54
N ARG A 406 -7.79 13.35 -4.84
CA ARG A 406 -7.83 13.63 -3.40
C ARG A 406 -8.49 12.48 -2.65
N PHE A 407 -7.66 11.66 -1.99
CA PHE A 407 -8.12 10.51 -1.18
C PHE A 407 -8.22 10.83 0.32
N GLY A 408 -7.60 11.93 0.75
CA GLY A 408 -7.55 12.27 2.17
C GLY A 408 -8.91 12.47 2.81
N ILE A 409 -9.03 12.10 4.09
CA ILE A 409 -10.13 12.54 4.95
C ILE A 409 -9.86 13.94 5.51
N VAL A 410 -8.63 14.42 5.37
CA VAL A 410 -8.19 15.78 5.66
C VAL A 410 -7.77 16.44 4.34
N TYR A 411 -8.41 17.54 4.01
CA TYR A 411 -8.06 18.37 2.86
C TYR A 411 -6.73 19.08 3.12
N LEU A 412 -5.85 19.01 2.13
CA LEU A 412 -4.61 19.77 2.12
C LEU A 412 -4.73 20.94 1.13
N ASP A 413 -4.62 22.16 1.63
CA ASP A 413 -4.39 23.32 0.78
C ASP A 413 -2.91 23.37 0.42
N TYR A 414 -2.55 22.80 -0.72
CA TYR A 414 -1.14 22.61 -1.12
C TYR A 414 -0.31 23.91 -1.11
N PRO A 415 -0.83 25.08 -1.52
CA PRO A 415 -0.05 26.32 -1.45
C PRO A 415 0.29 26.80 -0.03
N THR A 416 -0.60 26.61 0.93
CA THR A 416 -0.41 27.08 2.32
C THR A 416 -0.06 25.96 3.28
N GLN A 417 -0.16 24.73 2.84
CA GLN A 417 0.01 23.53 3.66
C GLN A 417 -0.98 23.45 4.85
N LYS A 418 -2.14 24.13 4.77
CA LYS A 418 -3.17 24.07 5.79
C LYS A 418 -3.93 22.75 5.72
N ARG A 419 -4.12 22.10 6.88
CA ARG A 419 -4.89 20.88 7.04
C ARG A 419 -6.31 21.22 7.46
N ILE A 420 -7.31 20.73 6.76
CA ILE A 420 -8.74 20.99 7.02
C ILE A 420 -9.48 19.66 7.03
N PRO A 421 -9.94 19.17 8.21
CA PRO A 421 -10.77 17.97 8.29
C PRO A 421 -12.03 18.10 7.44
N LYS A 422 -12.37 17.06 6.67
CA LYS A 422 -13.56 16.99 5.82
C LYS A 422 -14.74 16.38 6.58
N ASP A 423 -15.94 16.37 6.00
CA ASP A 423 -17.10 15.72 6.61
C ASP A 423 -16.85 14.22 6.85
N SER A 424 -16.16 13.53 5.93
CA SER A 424 -15.75 12.13 6.08
C SER A 424 -14.81 11.88 7.26
N PHE A 425 -13.99 12.85 7.65
CA PHE A 425 -13.18 12.77 8.87
C PHE A 425 -14.06 12.66 10.11
N TYR A 426 -15.07 13.51 10.22
CA TYR A 426 -15.99 13.49 11.36
C TYR A 426 -16.90 12.27 11.35
N PHE A 427 -17.26 11.76 10.17
CA PHE A 427 -17.97 10.51 10.02
C PHE A 427 -17.15 9.32 10.58
N LEU A 428 -15.89 9.18 10.16
CA LEU A 428 -14.99 8.13 10.67
C LEU A 428 -14.67 8.32 12.15
N LYS A 429 -14.49 9.56 12.62
CA LYS A 429 -14.30 9.87 14.04
C LYS A 429 -15.43 9.28 14.90
N ASN A 430 -16.68 9.43 14.47
CA ASN A 430 -17.82 8.86 15.17
C ASN A 430 -17.75 7.32 15.22
N ILE A 431 -17.37 6.67 14.11
CA ILE A 431 -17.23 5.21 14.05
C ILE A 431 -16.09 4.73 14.95
N TYR A 432 -14.92 5.36 14.89
CA TYR A 432 -13.75 4.97 15.68
C TYR A 432 -14.00 5.09 17.18
N GLN A 433 -14.73 6.13 17.60
CA GLN A 433 -15.05 6.36 19.01
C GLN A 433 -16.11 5.40 19.54
N ASN A 434 -17.11 5.04 18.74
CA ASN A 434 -18.24 4.21 19.16
C ASN A 434 -18.03 2.71 18.84
N ASN A 435 -17.05 2.38 18.01
CA ASN A 435 -16.80 1.02 17.49
C ASN A 435 -18.03 0.41 16.81
N GLU A 436 -18.83 1.23 16.12
CA GLU A 436 -20.07 0.81 15.43
C GLU A 436 -20.37 1.69 14.20
N ILE A 437 -21.11 1.12 13.23
CA ILE A 437 -21.57 1.78 12.02
C ILE A 437 -23.10 1.73 11.91
#